data_4bb200296ca0cab6dc6ae24ce5fd8077
#
_entry.id   4bb200296ca0cab6dc6ae24ce5fd8077
#
_cell.length_a   1.000
_cell.length_b   1.000
_cell.length_c   1.000
_cell.angle_alpha   90.00
_cell.angle_beta   90.00
_cell.angle_gamma   90.00
#
_symmetry.space_group_name_H-M   'P 1'
#
loop_
_entity.id
_entity.type
_entity.pdbx_description
1 polymer ?
#
loop_
_entity_poly.entity_id
_entity_poly.type
_entity_poly.pdbx_seq_one_letter_code
_entity_poly.pdbx_strand_id
1 'polypeptide(L)'
;MRTLLLALLAAVIGALAAVQVVGALRQRDAYPRGVMDVMAEHAGALDQAVRAQRCSAEVTSQNLAMLVTMSGEIPRAFPDLMQDKQFARFAQDAHAFDQQAAANPPHDCPALNKAMAQIGEHCDQCHRIYR
;
A
#
# COMPACT_ATOMS: atom_id res chain seq x y z
N MET A 1 9.13 51.08 14.01
CA MET A 1 7.78 50.54 13.72
C MET A 1 7.68 49.93 12.32
N ARG A 2 8.07 50.62 11.24
CA ARG A 2 7.98 50.14 9.86
C ARG A 2 8.78 48.85 9.59
N THR A 3 9.99 48.75 10.14
CA THR A 3 10.83 47.52 9.99
C THR A 3 10.27 46.30 10.74
N LEU A 4 9.66 46.51 11.91
CA LEU A 4 9.02 45.46 12.68
C LEU A 4 7.77 44.91 11.96
N LEU A 5 6.97 45.79 11.34
CA LEU A 5 5.80 45.39 10.53
C LEU A 5 6.22 44.60 9.31
N LEU A 6 7.29 45.02 8.62
CA LEU A 6 7.82 44.28 7.46
C LEU A 6 8.38 42.89 7.86
N ALA A 7 9.07 42.80 9.00
CA ALA A 7 9.57 41.53 9.51
C ALA A 7 8.44 40.59 9.90
N LEU A 8 7.40 41.06 10.55
CA LEU A 8 6.22 40.27 10.88
C LEU A 8 5.48 39.79 9.60
N LEU A 9 5.31 40.65 8.62
CA LEU A 9 4.69 40.28 7.36
C LEU A 9 5.49 39.20 6.62
N ALA A 10 6.80 39.36 6.56
CA ALA A 10 7.68 38.34 5.95
C ALA A 10 7.61 36.99 6.69
N ALA A 11 7.56 37.01 8.02
CA ALA A 11 7.42 35.81 8.83
C ALA A 11 6.08 35.07 8.57
N VAL A 12 4.98 35.82 8.47
CA VAL A 12 3.67 35.26 8.17
C VAL A 12 3.63 34.64 6.76
N ILE A 13 4.16 35.35 5.76
CA ILE A 13 4.22 34.84 4.38
C ILE A 13 5.09 33.58 4.33
N GLY A 14 6.25 33.58 5.01
CA GLY A 14 7.14 32.42 5.08
C GLY A 14 6.48 31.21 5.75
N ALA A 15 5.73 31.43 6.84
CA ALA A 15 5.00 30.36 7.51
C ALA A 15 3.88 29.77 6.64
N LEU A 16 3.11 30.63 5.96
CA LEU A 16 2.06 30.18 5.02
C LEU A 16 2.65 29.39 3.85
N ALA A 17 3.74 29.86 3.26
CA ALA A 17 4.42 29.14 2.18
C ALA A 17 4.94 27.76 2.66
N ALA A 18 5.52 27.69 3.85
CA ALA A 18 5.98 26.43 4.43
C ALA A 18 4.85 25.41 4.63
N VAL A 19 3.69 25.87 5.15
CA VAL A 19 2.50 25.01 5.32
C VAL A 19 1.99 24.47 3.98
N GLN A 20 1.98 25.30 2.94
CA GLN A 20 1.55 24.88 1.60
C GLN A 20 2.49 23.84 0.99
N VAL A 21 3.81 24.04 1.11
CA VAL A 21 4.81 23.09 0.61
C VAL A 21 4.71 21.76 1.35
N VAL A 22 4.61 21.77 2.67
CA VAL A 22 4.44 20.54 3.47
C VAL A 22 3.13 19.84 3.14
N GLY A 23 2.06 20.60 2.94
CA GLY A 23 0.75 20.05 2.52
C GLY A 23 0.83 19.37 1.15
N ALA A 24 1.47 20.01 0.18
CA ALA A 24 1.65 19.46 -1.16
C ALA A 24 2.51 18.17 -1.16
N LEU A 25 3.59 18.16 -0.38
CA LEU A 25 4.43 16.95 -0.21
C LEU A 25 3.65 15.80 0.43
N ARG A 26 2.87 16.09 1.49
CA ARG A 26 2.03 15.07 2.13
C ARG A 26 0.97 14.51 1.19
N GLN A 27 0.35 15.35 0.35
CA GLN A 27 -0.64 14.90 -0.63
C GLN A 27 -0.01 14.01 -1.72
N ARG A 28 1.21 14.32 -2.15
CA ARG A 28 1.93 13.51 -3.13
C ARG A 28 2.17 12.08 -2.63
N ASP A 29 2.47 11.92 -1.35
CA ASP A 29 2.72 10.62 -0.72
C ASP A 29 1.45 9.91 -0.20
N ALA A 30 0.31 10.61 -0.15
CA ALA A 30 -0.91 10.07 0.45
C ALA A 30 -1.48 8.89 -0.33
N TYR A 31 -1.46 8.96 -1.66
CA TYR A 31 -2.01 7.89 -2.50
C TYR A 31 -1.16 6.60 -2.45
N PRO A 32 0.18 6.65 -2.65
CA PRO A 32 1.03 5.46 -2.47
C PRO A 32 0.88 4.80 -1.09
N ARG A 33 0.87 5.60 -0.03
CA ARG A 33 0.66 5.10 1.33
C ARG A 33 -0.72 4.47 1.49
N GLY A 34 -1.77 5.12 1.00
CA GLY A 34 -3.13 4.59 1.08
C GLY A 34 -3.27 3.24 0.40
N VAL A 35 -2.65 3.03 -0.77
CA VAL A 35 -2.62 1.72 -1.44
C VAL A 35 -1.95 0.68 -0.55
N MET A 36 -0.78 0.97 0.01
CA MET A 36 -0.05 0.04 0.88
C MET A 36 -0.77 -0.23 2.20
N ASP A 37 -1.39 0.79 2.81
CA ASP A 37 -2.15 0.64 4.05
C ASP A 37 -3.38 -0.27 3.86
N VAL A 38 -4.12 -0.10 2.76
CA VAL A 38 -5.26 -0.97 2.44
C VAL A 38 -4.82 -2.40 2.17
N MET A 39 -3.71 -2.59 1.42
CA MET A 39 -3.15 -3.94 1.22
C MET A 39 -2.76 -4.59 2.54
N ALA A 40 -2.09 -3.85 3.43
CA ALA A 40 -1.68 -4.35 4.74
C ALA A 40 -2.88 -4.71 5.61
N GLU A 41 -3.96 -3.93 5.58
CA GLU A 41 -5.20 -4.21 6.32
C GLU A 41 -5.84 -5.53 5.87
N HIS A 42 -5.99 -5.73 4.56
CA HIS A 42 -6.63 -6.94 4.04
C HIS A 42 -5.73 -8.19 4.18
N ALA A 43 -4.42 -8.06 4.02
CA ALA A 43 -3.49 -9.14 4.33
C ALA A 43 -3.52 -9.47 5.83
N GLY A 44 -3.56 -8.45 6.70
CA GLY A 44 -3.70 -8.62 8.14
C GLY A 44 -5.02 -9.30 8.55
N ALA A 45 -6.12 -8.98 7.87
CA ALA A 45 -7.41 -9.62 8.10
C ALA A 45 -7.38 -11.12 7.75
N LEU A 46 -6.69 -11.50 6.65
CA LEU A 46 -6.48 -12.92 6.29
C LEU A 46 -5.61 -13.65 7.31
N ASP A 47 -4.50 -13.04 7.77
CA ASP A 47 -3.65 -13.61 8.82
C ASP A 47 -4.44 -13.79 10.14
N GLN A 48 -5.27 -12.81 10.51
CA GLN A 48 -6.14 -12.93 11.67
C GLN A 48 -7.18 -14.04 11.51
N ALA A 49 -7.73 -14.25 10.30
CA ALA A 49 -8.64 -15.35 10.03
C ALA A 49 -7.97 -16.71 10.25
N VAL A 50 -6.71 -16.88 9.81
CA VAL A 50 -5.92 -18.08 10.07
C VAL A 50 -5.74 -18.30 11.57
N ARG A 51 -5.30 -17.27 12.31
CA ARG A 51 -5.08 -17.37 13.77
C ARG A 51 -6.35 -17.67 14.54
N ALA A 52 -7.48 -17.13 14.10
CA ALA A 52 -8.79 -17.34 14.71
C ALA A 52 -9.50 -18.61 14.21
N GLN A 53 -8.87 -19.40 13.31
CA GLN A 53 -9.47 -20.60 12.71
C GLN A 53 -10.83 -20.32 12.02
N ARG A 54 -10.93 -19.14 11.35
CA ARG A 54 -12.16 -18.68 10.66
C ARG A 54 -11.86 -18.45 9.16
N CYS A 55 -11.43 -19.49 8.47
CA CYS A 55 -10.98 -19.44 7.08
C CYS A 55 -12.10 -19.84 6.10
N SER A 56 -13.27 -19.20 6.22
CA SER A 56 -14.36 -19.45 5.27
C SER A 56 -14.03 -18.82 3.90
N ALA A 57 -14.52 -19.47 2.83
CA ALA A 57 -14.34 -18.97 1.47
C ALA A 57 -14.86 -17.53 1.30
N GLU A 58 -15.91 -17.14 2.01
CA GLU A 58 -16.49 -15.80 1.98
C GLU A 58 -15.49 -14.75 2.51
N VAL A 59 -14.93 -14.97 3.72
CA VAL A 59 -13.94 -14.07 4.32
C VAL A 59 -12.69 -13.99 3.46
N THR A 60 -12.25 -15.12 2.92
CA THR A 60 -11.05 -15.21 2.09
C THR A 60 -11.23 -14.49 0.76
N SER A 61 -12.34 -14.72 0.06
CA SER A 61 -12.60 -14.12 -1.25
C SER A 61 -12.72 -12.60 -1.20
N GLN A 62 -13.39 -12.05 -0.18
CA GLN A 62 -13.53 -10.60 -0.03
C GLN A 62 -12.17 -9.91 0.16
N ASN A 63 -11.34 -10.43 1.04
CA ASN A 63 -10.03 -9.84 1.32
C ASN A 63 -9.07 -10.02 0.12
N LEU A 64 -9.06 -11.18 -0.54
CA LEU A 64 -8.25 -11.40 -1.75
C LEU A 64 -8.69 -10.49 -2.90
N ALA A 65 -9.99 -10.25 -3.10
CA ALA A 65 -10.48 -9.32 -4.12
C ALA A 65 -9.96 -7.88 -3.89
N MET A 66 -9.86 -7.46 -2.63
CA MET A 66 -9.28 -6.15 -2.31
C MET A 66 -7.77 -6.14 -2.53
N LEU A 67 -7.04 -7.21 -2.22
CA LEU A 67 -5.62 -7.32 -2.55
C LEU A 67 -5.40 -7.23 -4.07
N VAL A 68 -6.19 -7.92 -4.89
CA VAL A 68 -6.13 -7.80 -6.36
C VAL A 68 -6.36 -6.36 -6.80
N THR A 69 -7.38 -5.69 -6.25
CA THR A 69 -7.69 -4.31 -6.61
C THR A 69 -6.52 -3.37 -6.28
N MET A 70 -5.98 -3.49 -5.07
CA MET A 70 -4.93 -2.60 -4.60
C MET A 70 -3.56 -2.90 -5.22
N SER A 71 -3.21 -4.18 -5.42
CA SER A 71 -1.98 -4.52 -6.14
C SER A 71 -2.00 -4.06 -7.60
N GLY A 72 -3.18 -4.04 -8.22
CA GLY A 72 -3.39 -3.42 -9.54
C GLY A 72 -3.17 -1.91 -9.58
N GLU A 73 -3.27 -1.21 -8.46
CA GLU A 73 -3.03 0.24 -8.35
C GLU A 73 -1.54 0.59 -8.11
N ILE A 74 -0.68 -0.38 -7.80
CA ILE A 74 0.76 -0.14 -7.57
C ILE A 74 1.41 0.66 -8.71
N PRO A 75 1.19 0.35 -10.01
CA PRO A 75 1.81 1.11 -11.09
C PRO A 75 1.39 2.58 -11.12
N ARG A 76 0.14 2.88 -10.75
CA ARG A 76 -0.37 4.25 -10.69
C ARG A 76 0.11 4.97 -9.43
N ALA A 77 0.24 4.25 -8.31
CA ALA A 77 0.70 4.80 -7.05
C ALA A 77 2.20 5.15 -7.08
N PHE A 78 3.00 4.40 -7.84
CA PHE A 78 4.46 4.54 -7.91
C PHE A 78 4.98 4.71 -9.34
N PRO A 79 4.51 5.72 -10.12
CA PRO A 79 4.83 5.85 -11.53
C PRO A 79 6.34 6.02 -11.80
N ASP A 80 7.06 6.69 -10.91
CA ASP A 80 8.50 6.91 -11.04
C ASP A 80 9.28 5.58 -10.83
N LEU A 81 8.85 4.74 -9.89
CA LEU A 81 9.46 3.44 -9.64
C LEU A 81 9.19 2.41 -10.74
N MET A 82 8.11 2.58 -11.51
CA MET A 82 7.83 1.71 -12.67
C MET A 82 8.88 1.80 -13.79
N GLN A 83 9.77 2.80 -13.76
CA GLN A 83 10.92 2.88 -14.66
C GLN A 83 12.02 1.88 -14.27
N ASP A 84 12.05 1.42 -13.02
CA ASP A 84 12.91 0.34 -12.56
C ASP A 84 12.28 -1.01 -12.94
N LYS A 85 13.00 -1.78 -13.77
CA LYS A 85 12.52 -3.09 -14.25
C LYS A 85 12.32 -4.10 -13.11
N GLN A 86 13.09 -3.99 -12.04
CA GLN A 86 12.97 -4.89 -10.88
C GLN A 86 11.70 -4.56 -10.09
N PHE A 87 11.44 -3.27 -9.85
CA PHE A 87 10.19 -2.85 -9.20
C PHE A 87 8.96 -3.26 -10.02
N ALA A 88 8.99 -2.98 -11.34
CA ALA A 88 7.90 -3.33 -12.24
C ALA A 88 7.61 -4.84 -12.23
N ARG A 89 8.65 -5.68 -12.18
CA ARG A 89 8.51 -7.14 -12.06
C ARG A 89 7.87 -7.53 -10.74
N PHE A 90 8.35 -7.01 -9.60
CA PHE A 90 7.75 -7.32 -8.29
C PHE A 90 6.28 -6.93 -8.21
N ALA A 91 5.91 -5.75 -8.74
CA ALA A 91 4.51 -5.32 -8.80
C ALA A 91 3.65 -6.26 -9.64
N GLN A 92 4.15 -6.70 -10.81
CA GLN A 92 3.46 -7.64 -11.69
C GLN A 92 3.31 -9.03 -11.05
N ASP A 93 4.38 -9.56 -10.45
CA ASP A 93 4.39 -10.89 -9.81
C ASP A 93 3.42 -10.92 -8.62
N ALA A 94 3.42 -9.88 -7.77
CA ALA A 94 2.49 -9.76 -6.66
C ALA A 94 1.02 -9.70 -7.14
N HIS A 95 0.73 -8.85 -8.13
CA HIS A 95 -0.61 -8.74 -8.69
C HIS A 95 -1.10 -10.04 -9.34
N ALA A 96 -0.24 -10.72 -10.11
CA ALA A 96 -0.56 -12.00 -10.73
C ALA A 96 -0.85 -13.09 -9.68
N PHE A 97 -0.07 -13.11 -8.59
CA PHE A 97 -0.31 -14.04 -7.48
C PHE A 97 -1.66 -13.75 -6.80
N ASP A 98 -1.95 -12.49 -6.49
CA ASP A 98 -3.22 -12.09 -5.88
C ASP A 98 -4.41 -12.50 -6.76
N GLN A 99 -4.31 -12.27 -8.08
CA GLN A 99 -5.33 -12.72 -9.04
C GLN A 99 -5.53 -14.23 -9.02
N GLN A 100 -4.44 -15.01 -8.99
CA GLN A 100 -4.51 -16.46 -8.93
C GLN A 100 -5.16 -16.94 -7.63
N ALA A 101 -4.79 -16.34 -6.49
CA ALA A 101 -5.35 -16.66 -5.19
C ALA A 101 -6.84 -16.30 -5.11
N ALA A 102 -7.24 -15.15 -5.69
CA ALA A 102 -8.63 -14.71 -5.73
C ALA A 102 -9.50 -15.54 -6.69
N ALA A 103 -8.93 -16.06 -7.77
CA ALA A 103 -9.64 -16.94 -8.70
C ALA A 103 -10.01 -18.31 -8.08
N ASN A 104 -9.20 -18.79 -7.13
CA ASN A 104 -9.41 -20.03 -6.41
C ASN A 104 -9.20 -19.79 -4.89
N PRO A 105 -10.15 -19.13 -4.23
CA PRO A 105 -9.97 -18.72 -2.83
C PRO A 105 -9.79 -19.94 -1.92
N PRO A 106 -8.76 -19.92 -1.06
CA PRO A 106 -8.62 -20.95 -0.03
C PRO A 106 -9.87 -21.04 0.84
N HIS A 107 -10.35 -22.24 1.11
CA HIS A 107 -11.56 -22.50 1.87
C HIS A 107 -11.30 -23.17 3.22
N ASP A 108 -10.03 -23.43 3.54
CA ASP A 108 -9.57 -23.94 4.82
C ASP A 108 -8.32 -23.20 5.32
N CYS A 109 -8.03 -23.30 6.62
CA CYS A 109 -6.92 -22.58 7.22
C CYS A 109 -5.53 -23.06 6.79
N PRO A 110 -5.27 -24.34 6.55
CA PRO A 110 -3.99 -24.78 5.99
C PRO A 110 -3.70 -24.18 4.61
N ALA A 111 -4.68 -24.19 3.70
CA ALA A 111 -4.55 -23.60 2.37
C ALA A 111 -4.37 -22.07 2.44
N LEU A 112 -5.16 -21.39 3.30
CA LEU A 112 -5.03 -19.96 3.50
C LEU A 112 -3.67 -19.59 4.10
N ASN A 113 -3.19 -20.32 5.09
CA ASN A 113 -1.86 -20.08 5.69
C ASN A 113 -0.74 -20.21 4.64
N LYS A 114 -0.84 -21.18 3.73
CA LYS A 114 0.11 -21.33 2.62
C LYS A 114 0.05 -20.15 1.66
N ALA A 115 -1.14 -19.69 1.30
CA ALA A 115 -1.32 -18.51 0.44
C ALA A 115 -0.77 -17.26 1.10
N MET A 116 -1.02 -17.06 2.40
CA MET A 116 -0.48 -15.92 3.16
C MET A 116 1.04 -15.91 3.23
N ALA A 117 1.70 -17.07 3.35
CA ALA A 117 3.15 -17.14 3.29
C ALA A 117 3.70 -16.65 1.93
N GLN A 118 3.02 -16.97 0.84
CA GLN A 118 3.42 -16.51 -0.50
C GLN A 118 3.13 -15.02 -0.72
N ILE A 119 1.97 -14.52 -0.26
CA ILE A 119 1.67 -13.08 -0.27
C ILE A 119 2.75 -12.31 0.49
N GLY A 120 3.09 -12.78 1.70
CA GLY A 120 4.15 -12.19 2.53
C GLY A 120 5.49 -12.15 1.82
N GLU A 121 5.87 -13.24 1.13
CA GLU A 121 7.12 -13.29 0.37
C GLU A 121 7.16 -12.23 -0.75
N HIS A 122 6.07 -12.04 -1.52
CA HIS A 122 5.99 -10.98 -2.54
C HIS A 122 6.09 -9.59 -1.93
N CYS A 123 5.42 -9.34 -0.80
CA CYS A 123 5.54 -8.08 -0.07
C CYS A 123 6.97 -7.81 0.38
N ASP A 124 7.62 -8.81 0.97
CA ASP A 124 8.98 -8.71 1.51
C ASP A 124 10.05 -8.51 0.42
N GLN A 125 9.89 -9.16 -0.74
CA GLN A 125 10.81 -9.00 -1.87
C GLN A 125 10.90 -7.53 -2.32
N CYS A 126 9.75 -6.85 -2.43
CA CYS A 126 9.68 -5.45 -2.79
C CYS A 126 10.16 -4.55 -1.64
N HIS A 127 9.64 -4.74 -0.43
CA HIS A 127 9.91 -3.87 0.71
C HIS A 127 11.35 -3.93 1.24
N ARG A 128 12.11 -4.97 0.95
CA ARG A 128 13.55 -5.01 1.27
C ARG A 128 14.38 -4.02 0.48
N ILE A 129 13.91 -3.58 -0.68
CA ILE A 129 14.66 -2.73 -1.61
C ILE A 129 14.04 -1.32 -1.70
N TYR A 130 12.71 -1.22 -1.72
CA TYR A 130 11.96 -0.01 -2.05
C TYR A 130 11.14 0.55 -0.86
N ARG A 131 11.59 0.34 0.36
CA ARG A 131 10.90 0.83 1.58
C ARG A 131 11.26 2.28 1.91
#